data_63109b03374e02c67b27c93c90911c69
#
_entry.id   63109b03374e02c67b27c93c90911c69
#
_cell.length_a   1.000
_cell.length_b   1.000
_cell.length_c   1.000
_cell.angle_alpha   90.00
_cell.angle_beta   90.00
_cell.angle_gamma   90.00
#
_symmetry.space_group_name_H-M   'P 1'
#
loop_
_entity.id
_entity.type
_entity.pdbx_description
1 polymer ?
#
loop_
_entity_poly.entity_id
_entity_poly.type
_entity_poly.pdbx_seq_one_letter_code
_entity_poly.pdbx_strand_id
1 'polypeptide(L)'
;GVFTDESKQGGGPLIDIGTHALDITLWCMNNYEPDRVLGSVYYKLGHLPQAVEGNAFGPWDPETYEVEDSAFGFIKMKNGATIVLEASWALNILESREASTTLCGTKAGAEIRSGSSYEKDELIYNRGKNNLLMEEHISGSGKVAYFEGGVSEPGAMEAKQWIDCLIDESKDPLVRPEQAYVVTQILDAIYKSDAEGKEFVF
;
A
#
# COMPACT_ATOMS: atom_id res chain seq x y z
N GLY A 1 -9.61 20.57 2.56
CA GLY A 1 -9.61 19.59 3.65
C GLY A 1 -8.24 19.50 4.30
N VAL A 2 -8.03 18.57 5.23
CA VAL A 2 -6.73 18.43 5.92
C VAL A 2 -5.69 17.73 5.04
N PHE A 3 -6.11 16.93 4.08
CA PHE A 3 -5.22 16.09 3.26
C PHE A 3 -4.21 16.86 2.41
N THR A 4 -4.50 18.08 2.03
CA THR A 4 -3.62 18.92 1.21
C THR A 4 -2.80 19.93 2.01
N ASP A 5 -2.90 19.91 3.33
CA ASP A 5 -2.21 20.80 4.27
C ASP A 5 -1.08 20.00 4.96
N GLU A 6 0.17 20.26 4.60
CA GLU A 6 1.34 19.54 5.09
C GLU A 6 1.44 19.58 6.62
N SER A 7 1.09 20.71 7.23
CA SER A 7 1.19 20.89 8.70
C SER A 7 0.22 19.99 9.48
N LYS A 8 -0.85 19.51 8.84
CA LYS A 8 -1.87 18.65 9.44
C LYS A 8 -1.75 17.20 9.05
N GLN A 9 -1.42 16.95 7.78
CA GLN A 9 -1.34 15.62 7.21
C GLN A 9 0.08 15.04 7.27
N GLY A 10 1.10 15.90 7.13
CA GLY A 10 2.51 15.50 7.14
C GLY A 10 3.06 15.06 5.79
N GLY A 11 2.22 14.86 4.78
CA GLY A 11 2.55 14.47 3.40
C GLY A 11 1.29 14.11 2.62
N GLY A 12 1.44 13.77 1.36
CA GLY A 12 0.36 13.45 0.43
C GLY A 12 0.13 11.94 0.26
N PRO A 13 -0.06 11.47 -0.99
CA PRO A 13 -0.40 10.09 -1.29
C PRO A 13 0.61 9.06 -0.77
N LEU A 14 1.87 9.43 -0.59
CA LEU A 14 2.87 8.49 -0.08
C LEU A 14 2.52 8.01 1.32
N ILE A 15 2.20 8.93 2.23
CA ILE A 15 1.85 8.57 3.62
C ILE A 15 0.37 8.20 3.78
N ASP A 16 -0.51 8.60 2.86
CA ASP A 16 -1.92 8.22 2.88
C ASP A 16 -2.09 6.80 2.30
N ILE A 17 -2.09 6.67 0.99
CA ILE A 17 -2.35 5.38 0.32
C ILE A 17 -1.10 4.50 0.17
N GLY A 18 0.10 5.10 0.08
CA GLY A 18 1.35 4.36 0.01
C GLY A 18 1.63 3.53 1.27
N THR A 19 1.21 4.01 2.43
CA THR A 19 1.26 3.27 3.70
C THR A 19 0.55 1.93 3.57
N HIS A 20 -0.69 1.92 3.07
CA HIS A 20 -1.47 0.69 2.91
C HIS A 20 -0.85 -0.29 1.92
N ALA A 21 -0.38 0.22 0.76
CA ALA A 21 0.25 -0.62 -0.25
C ALA A 21 1.57 -1.25 0.25
N LEU A 22 2.37 -0.48 0.98
CA LEU A 22 3.63 -0.96 1.54
C LEU A 22 3.39 -1.96 2.68
N ASP A 23 2.47 -1.66 3.60
CA ASP A 23 2.16 -2.50 4.74
C ASP A 23 1.71 -3.91 4.31
N ILE A 24 0.70 -4.00 3.44
CA ILE A 24 0.23 -5.30 2.93
C ILE A 24 1.34 -6.05 2.17
N THR A 25 2.21 -5.35 1.46
CA THR A 25 3.33 -5.95 0.74
C THR A 25 4.35 -6.56 1.70
N LEU A 26 4.81 -5.80 2.70
CA LEU A 26 5.75 -6.29 3.71
C LEU A 26 5.16 -7.44 4.52
N TRP A 27 3.88 -7.36 4.87
CA TRP A 27 3.16 -8.42 5.58
C TRP A 27 3.10 -9.71 4.75
N CYS A 28 2.70 -9.64 3.50
CA CYS A 28 2.65 -10.79 2.59
C CYS A 28 4.04 -11.40 2.36
N MET A 29 5.08 -10.58 2.28
CA MET A 29 6.47 -11.03 2.16
C MET A 29 7.04 -11.57 3.47
N ASN A 30 6.41 -11.28 4.61
CA ASN A 30 6.94 -11.46 5.96
C ASN A 30 8.39 -10.97 6.07
N ASN A 31 8.65 -9.77 5.56
CA ASN A 31 10.00 -9.22 5.48
C ASN A 31 9.98 -7.71 5.80
N TYR A 32 10.53 -7.36 6.94
CA TYR A 32 10.60 -6.00 7.49
C TYR A 32 12.05 -5.52 7.66
N GLU A 33 12.97 -6.02 6.84
CA GLU A 33 14.38 -5.65 6.88
C GLU A 33 14.81 -4.89 5.62
N PRO A 34 14.53 -3.58 5.53
CA PRO A 34 15.02 -2.77 4.41
C PRO A 34 16.54 -2.62 4.47
N ASP A 35 17.17 -2.53 3.31
CA ASP A 35 18.60 -2.26 3.13
C ASP A 35 18.83 -0.84 2.62
N ARG A 36 18.16 -0.48 1.52
CA ARG A 36 18.26 0.84 0.90
C ARG A 36 17.00 1.22 0.13
N VAL A 37 16.82 2.51 -0.06
CA VAL A 37 15.69 3.10 -0.77
C VAL A 37 16.18 4.17 -1.72
N LEU A 38 15.68 4.15 -2.95
CA LEU A 38 15.73 5.28 -3.87
C LEU A 38 14.30 5.77 -4.09
N GLY A 39 14.05 7.04 -3.82
CA GLY A 39 12.73 7.65 -3.89
C GLY A 39 12.67 8.86 -4.81
N SER A 40 11.47 9.16 -5.28
CA SER A 40 11.15 10.42 -5.96
C SER A 40 9.74 10.86 -5.60
N VAL A 41 9.57 12.13 -5.30
CA VAL A 41 8.27 12.74 -5.02
C VAL A 41 8.02 13.92 -5.97
N TYR A 42 6.77 14.14 -6.31
CA TYR A 42 6.39 15.14 -7.31
C TYR A 42 5.24 16.00 -6.82
N TYR A 43 5.37 17.31 -7.08
CA TYR A 43 4.42 18.37 -6.78
C TYR A 43 4.02 19.04 -8.11
N LYS A 44 3.29 18.33 -8.97
CA LYS A 44 3.07 18.76 -10.37
C LYS A 44 1.63 19.02 -10.73
N LEU A 45 0.71 18.20 -10.26
CA LEU A 45 -0.70 18.26 -10.65
C LEU A 45 -1.59 18.92 -9.59
N GLY A 46 -1.25 18.81 -8.31
CA GLY A 46 -2.04 19.36 -7.21
C GLY A 46 -2.28 20.86 -7.31
N HIS A 47 -1.32 21.61 -7.87
CA HIS A 47 -1.40 23.06 -8.09
C HIS A 47 -2.13 23.47 -9.38
N LEU A 48 -2.55 22.52 -10.22
CA LEU A 48 -3.20 22.84 -11.49
C LEU A 48 -4.73 22.90 -11.31
N PRO A 49 -5.38 24.04 -11.63
CA PRO A 49 -6.83 24.17 -11.50
C PRO A 49 -7.61 23.08 -12.25
N GLN A 50 -7.13 22.67 -13.43
CA GLN A 50 -7.77 21.62 -14.22
C GLN A 50 -7.68 20.22 -13.59
N ALA A 51 -6.76 19.98 -12.66
CA ALA A 51 -6.66 18.71 -11.96
C ALA A 51 -7.74 18.54 -10.88
N VAL A 52 -8.38 19.64 -10.48
CA VAL A 52 -9.50 19.63 -9.51
C VAL A 52 -10.79 19.14 -10.13
N GLU A 53 -10.96 19.36 -11.44
CA GLU A 53 -12.17 18.99 -12.17
C GLU A 53 -12.27 17.45 -12.30
N GLY A 54 -13.41 16.91 -11.90
CA GLY A 54 -13.67 15.46 -11.99
C GLY A 54 -13.10 14.60 -10.88
N ASN A 55 -12.53 15.21 -9.83
CA ASN A 55 -12.07 14.46 -8.67
C ASN A 55 -13.22 13.81 -7.89
N ALA A 56 -13.13 12.50 -7.66
CA ALA A 56 -14.12 11.73 -6.94
C ALA A 56 -14.24 12.07 -5.44
N PHE A 57 -13.17 12.63 -4.83
CA PHE A 57 -13.10 12.95 -3.40
C PHE A 57 -13.43 14.40 -3.07
N GLY A 58 -13.87 15.17 -4.04
CA GLY A 58 -14.27 16.56 -3.88
C GLY A 58 -13.16 17.56 -4.22
N PRO A 59 -13.48 18.84 -4.33
CA PRO A 59 -12.55 19.87 -4.76
C PRO A 59 -11.54 20.18 -3.66
N TRP A 60 -10.34 20.55 -4.10
CA TRP A 60 -9.33 21.23 -3.26
C TRP A 60 -8.99 22.60 -3.86
N ASP A 61 -8.30 23.42 -3.10
CA ASP A 61 -7.78 24.69 -3.57
C ASP A 61 -6.34 24.51 -4.07
N PRO A 62 -6.09 24.67 -5.39
CA PRO A 62 -4.76 24.52 -5.94
C PRO A 62 -3.72 25.52 -5.39
N GLU A 63 -4.18 26.69 -4.90
CA GLU A 63 -3.27 27.70 -4.34
C GLU A 63 -2.75 27.33 -2.95
N THR A 64 -3.48 26.46 -2.23
CA THR A 64 -3.13 26.00 -0.88
C THR A 64 -2.78 24.51 -0.81
N TYR A 65 -2.43 23.92 -1.94
CA TYR A 65 -2.00 22.52 -2.01
C TYR A 65 -0.51 22.43 -1.66
N GLU A 66 -0.15 21.81 -0.54
CA GLU A 66 1.20 21.86 0.04
C GLU A 66 1.96 20.54 -0.01
N VAL A 67 1.28 19.41 -0.26
CA VAL A 67 1.87 18.08 -0.24
C VAL A 67 2.21 17.57 -1.65
N GLU A 68 2.94 16.47 -1.73
CA GLU A 68 3.16 15.81 -3.02
C GLU A 68 1.85 15.26 -3.59
N ASP A 69 1.74 15.15 -4.91
CA ASP A 69 0.61 14.52 -5.62
C ASP A 69 0.93 13.13 -6.15
N SER A 70 2.21 12.78 -6.21
CA SER A 70 2.69 11.45 -6.58
C SER A 70 4.07 11.15 -6.00
N ALA A 71 4.32 9.90 -5.65
CA ALA A 71 5.58 9.42 -5.14
C ALA A 71 5.89 8.00 -5.62
N PHE A 72 7.18 7.72 -5.81
CA PHE A 72 7.70 6.45 -6.28
C PHE A 72 8.89 6.01 -5.43
N GLY A 73 8.91 4.75 -5.05
CA GLY A 73 9.99 4.17 -4.26
C GLY A 73 10.54 2.87 -4.88
N PHE A 74 11.86 2.77 -4.96
CA PHE A 74 12.55 1.53 -5.26
C PHE A 74 13.28 1.07 -4.01
N ILE A 75 12.77 0.02 -3.36
CA ILE A 75 13.21 -0.45 -2.06
C ILE A 75 13.94 -1.79 -2.21
N LYS A 76 15.17 -1.87 -1.74
CA LYS A 76 15.92 -3.13 -1.61
C LYS A 76 15.81 -3.63 -0.18
N MET A 77 15.50 -4.91 -0.03
CA MET A 77 15.46 -5.60 1.25
C MET A 77 16.78 -6.35 1.47
N LYS A 78 17.19 -6.57 2.73
CA LYS A 78 18.44 -7.27 3.07
C LYS A 78 18.53 -8.69 2.50
N ASN A 79 17.41 -9.37 2.35
CA ASN A 79 17.35 -10.70 1.72
C ASN A 79 17.46 -10.68 0.19
N GLY A 80 17.63 -9.51 -0.43
CA GLY A 80 17.75 -9.31 -1.87
C GLY A 80 16.42 -9.07 -2.61
N ALA A 81 15.28 -9.16 -1.94
CA ALA A 81 14.00 -8.80 -2.55
C ALA A 81 13.97 -7.32 -2.92
N THR A 82 13.11 -6.99 -3.87
CA THR A 82 12.91 -5.61 -4.34
C THR A 82 11.42 -5.30 -4.34
N ILE A 83 11.08 -4.12 -3.84
CA ILE A 83 9.74 -3.57 -3.89
C ILE A 83 9.77 -2.31 -4.76
N VAL A 84 8.81 -2.18 -5.66
CA VAL A 84 8.51 -0.93 -6.37
C VAL A 84 7.20 -0.42 -5.80
N LEU A 85 7.24 0.74 -5.16
CA LEU A 85 6.08 1.41 -4.58
C LEU A 85 5.69 2.59 -5.47
N GLU A 86 4.41 2.66 -5.80
CA GLU A 86 3.80 3.78 -6.52
C GLU A 86 2.61 4.27 -5.70
N ALA A 87 2.56 5.55 -5.39
CA ALA A 87 1.46 6.18 -4.69
C ALA A 87 1.14 7.53 -5.35
N SER A 88 -0.11 7.75 -5.75
CA SER A 88 -0.52 8.99 -6.40
C SER A 88 -2.00 9.27 -6.21
N TRP A 89 -2.32 10.54 -6.00
CA TRP A 89 -3.69 11.03 -6.06
C TRP A 89 -4.04 11.59 -7.44
N ALA A 90 -3.04 11.95 -8.24
CA ALA A 90 -3.24 12.53 -9.56
C ALA A 90 -2.12 12.12 -10.53
N LEU A 91 -2.49 11.41 -11.59
CA LEU A 91 -1.61 11.05 -12.70
C LEU A 91 -2.41 11.12 -14.01
N ASN A 92 -1.75 11.56 -15.09
CA ASN A 92 -2.30 11.48 -16.43
C ASN A 92 -2.01 10.09 -17.01
N ILE A 93 -2.81 9.10 -16.63
CA ILE A 93 -2.71 7.70 -17.06
C ILE A 93 -4.01 7.21 -17.68
N LEU A 94 -3.91 6.19 -18.54
CA LEU A 94 -5.08 5.63 -19.21
C LEU A 94 -5.91 4.76 -18.27
N GLU A 95 -5.26 3.97 -17.43
CA GLU A 95 -5.91 3.05 -16.49
C GLU A 95 -5.51 3.40 -15.06
N SER A 96 -6.48 3.76 -14.25
CA SER A 96 -6.28 3.89 -12.81
C SER A 96 -6.13 2.50 -12.18
N ARG A 97 -5.06 2.29 -11.44
CA ARG A 97 -4.81 1.06 -10.68
C ARG A 97 -4.84 1.39 -9.20
N GLU A 98 -6.00 1.25 -8.62
CA GLU A 98 -6.22 1.55 -7.23
C GLU A 98 -6.00 0.29 -6.38
N ALA A 99 -5.25 0.41 -5.29
CA ALA A 99 -5.05 -0.62 -4.26
C ALA A 99 -4.67 -2.01 -4.81
N SER A 100 -3.58 -2.10 -5.58
CA SER A 100 -3.09 -3.37 -6.10
C SER A 100 -1.69 -3.70 -5.57
N THR A 101 -1.44 -4.99 -5.33
CA THR A 101 -0.13 -5.52 -4.94
C THR A 101 0.17 -6.77 -5.75
N THR A 102 1.32 -6.80 -6.42
CA THR A 102 1.80 -7.95 -7.18
C THR A 102 3.05 -8.52 -6.55
N LEU A 103 3.01 -9.79 -6.18
CA LEU A 103 4.12 -10.53 -5.60
C LEU A 103 4.71 -11.50 -6.64
N CYS A 104 6.00 -11.35 -6.95
CA CYS A 104 6.71 -12.18 -7.90
C CYS A 104 7.73 -13.05 -7.17
N GLY A 105 7.39 -14.30 -6.93
CA GLY A 105 8.28 -15.27 -6.29
C GLY A 105 8.84 -16.31 -7.27
N THR A 106 9.87 -17.02 -6.83
CA THR A 106 10.53 -18.06 -7.66
C THR A 106 9.69 -19.35 -7.81
N LYS A 107 8.70 -19.56 -6.95
CA LYS A 107 7.84 -20.75 -6.98
C LYS A 107 6.43 -20.44 -7.47
N ALA A 108 5.95 -19.26 -7.20
CA ALA A 108 4.62 -18.79 -7.54
C ALA A 108 4.58 -17.26 -7.46
N GLY A 109 3.57 -16.66 -8.06
CA GLY A 109 3.21 -15.26 -7.89
C GLY A 109 1.83 -15.11 -7.27
N ALA A 110 1.53 -13.92 -6.81
CA ALA A 110 0.19 -13.55 -6.37
C ALA A 110 -0.08 -12.09 -6.72
N GLU A 111 -1.32 -11.79 -7.04
CA GLU A 111 -1.77 -10.42 -7.29
C GLU A 111 -3.04 -10.16 -6.49
N ILE A 112 -3.00 -9.10 -5.70
CA ILE A 112 -4.15 -8.58 -4.96
C ILE A 112 -4.66 -7.38 -5.75
N ARG A 113 -5.91 -7.45 -6.16
CA ARG A 113 -6.63 -6.36 -6.86
C ARG A 113 -7.82 -5.95 -6.01
N SER A 114 -7.88 -4.68 -5.65
CA SER A 114 -9.03 -4.12 -4.95
C SER A 114 -9.24 -2.67 -5.35
N GLY A 115 -10.42 -2.13 -5.02
CA GLY A 115 -10.77 -0.75 -5.31
C GLY A 115 -11.70 -0.58 -6.53
N SER A 116 -12.06 0.67 -6.78
CA SER A 116 -13.10 1.04 -7.77
C SER A 116 -12.71 0.73 -9.23
N SER A 117 -11.44 0.52 -9.51
CA SER A 117 -10.94 0.18 -10.85
C SER A 117 -11.22 -1.27 -11.25
N TYR A 118 -11.67 -2.11 -10.34
CA TYR A 118 -11.95 -3.53 -10.57
C TYR A 118 -13.43 -3.84 -10.33
N GLU A 119 -13.96 -4.81 -11.09
CA GLU A 119 -15.37 -5.24 -10.90
C GLU A 119 -15.61 -5.86 -9.53
N LYS A 120 -14.58 -6.44 -8.94
CA LYS A 120 -14.59 -7.08 -7.60
C LYS A 120 -13.19 -7.16 -7.05
N ASP A 121 -13.08 -7.22 -5.74
CA ASP A 121 -11.84 -7.58 -5.07
C ASP A 121 -11.47 -9.03 -5.40
N GLU A 122 -10.22 -9.25 -5.76
CA GLU A 122 -9.74 -10.54 -6.22
C GLU A 122 -8.31 -10.81 -5.77
N LEU A 123 -8.05 -12.05 -5.34
CA LEU A 123 -6.70 -12.58 -5.14
C LEU A 123 -6.45 -13.62 -6.23
N ILE A 124 -5.40 -13.42 -7.01
CA ILE A 124 -5.01 -14.30 -8.09
C ILE A 124 -3.67 -14.93 -7.75
N TYR A 125 -3.61 -16.26 -7.76
CA TYR A 125 -2.34 -17.00 -7.69
C TYR A 125 -1.94 -17.49 -9.08
N ASN A 126 -0.66 -17.39 -9.41
CA ASN A 126 -0.10 -17.99 -10.61
C ASN A 126 1.10 -18.87 -10.25
N ARG A 127 1.20 -20.01 -10.91
CA ARG A 127 2.30 -20.97 -10.72
C ARG A 127 2.48 -21.89 -11.92
N GLY A 128 3.71 -22.33 -12.13
CA GLY A 128 4.00 -23.39 -13.09
C GLY A 128 3.59 -24.76 -12.54
N LYS A 129 2.79 -25.53 -13.30
CA LYS A 129 2.46 -26.93 -13.02
C LYS A 129 2.36 -27.71 -14.31
N ASN A 130 3.05 -28.84 -14.41
CA ASN A 130 3.06 -29.69 -15.59
C ASN A 130 3.45 -28.94 -16.88
N ASN A 131 4.45 -28.05 -16.82
CA ASN A 131 4.91 -27.17 -17.91
C ASN A 131 3.86 -26.18 -18.43
N LEU A 132 2.81 -25.92 -17.65
CA LEU A 132 1.79 -24.92 -17.94
C LEU A 132 1.79 -23.85 -16.85
N LEU A 133 1.59 -22.60 -17.24
CA LEU A 133 1.25 -21.54 -16.30
C LEU A 133 -0.23 -21.68 -15.94
N MET A 134 -0.52 -21.77 -14.65
CA MET A 134 -1.87 -21.90 -14.12
C MET A 134 -2.20 -20.67 -13.27
N GLU A 135 -3.43 -20.24 -13.37
CA GLU A 135 -4.01 -19.17 -12.54
C GLU A 135 -5.14 -19.74 -11.68
N GLU A 136 -5.20 -19.30 -10.45
CA GLU A 136 -6.25 -19.63 -9.50
C GLU A 136 -6.85 -18.31 -8.97
N HIS A 137 -8.11 -18.08 -9.29
CA HIS A 137 -8.82 -16.86 -8.95
C HIS A 137 -9.66 -17.07 -7.68
N ILE A 138 -9.35 -16.32 -6.64
CA ILE A 138 -10.07 -16.34 -5.37
C ILE A 138 -10.86 -15.03 -5.28
N SER A 139 -12.16 -15.13 -5.51
CA SER A 139 -13.04 -13.96 -5.40
C SER A 139 -13.32 -13.64 -3.94
N GLY A 140 -12.94 -12.43 -3.55
CA GLY A 140 -13.03 -11.96 -2.18
C GLY A 140 -14.42 -11.55 -1.74
N SER A 141 -15.38 -12.47 -1.67
CA SER A 141 -16.61 -12.16 -0.93
C SER A 141 -16.48 -12.42 0.59
N GLY A 142 -15.29 -12.76 1.05
CA GLY A 142 -15.04 -13.07 2.48
C GLY A 142 -15.88 -14.22 3.05
N LYS A 143 -16.67 -14.90 2.24
CA LYS A 143 -17.49 -16.03 2.66
C LYS A 143 -16.68 -17.31 2.56
N VAL A 144 -16.03 -17.68 3.63
CA VAL A 144 -15.47 -19.04 3.75
C VAL A 144 -16.62 -19.97 4.11
N ALA A 145 -16.91 -20.92 3.22
CA ALA A 145 -18.08 -21.81 3.32
C ALA A 145 -18.14 -22.68 4.58
N TYR A 146 -17.11 -22.68 5.42
CA TYR A 146 -16.97 -23.54 6.60
C TYR A 146 -16.91 -22.81 7.93
N PHE A 147 -17.05 -21.47 7.95
CA PHE A 147 -17.15 -20.71 9.20
C PHE A 147 -18.61 -20.40 9.52
N GLU A 148 -19.09 -20.94 10.65
CA GLU A 148 -20.33 -20.47 11.26
C GLU A 148 -20.15 -19.04 11.75
N GLY A 149 -20.91 -18.16 11.18
CA GLY A 149 -20.85 -16.72 11.44
C GLY A 149 -20.53 -15.97 10.16
N GLY A 150 -21.35 -15.00 9.82
CA GLY A 150 -21.05 -14.08 8.72
C GLY A 150 -19.67 -13.49 8.94
N VAL A 151 -18.92 -13.25 7.87
CA VAL A 151 -17.69 -12.49 7.98
C VAL A 151 -18.08 -11.16 8.57
N SER A 152 -17.70 -10.95 9.83
CA SER A 152 -17.78 -9.65 10.45
C SER A 152 -16.95 -8.71 9.58
N GLU A 153 -17.40 -7.48 9.46
CA GLU A 153 -16.65 -6.45 8.75
C GLU A 153 -15.18 -6.46 9.19
N PRO A 154 -14.20 -6.24 8.29
CA PRO A 154 -12.78 -6.33 8.62
C PRO A 154 -12.38 -5.60 9.90
N GLY A 155 -12.93 -4.40 10.14
CA GLY A 155 -12.70 -3.64 11.36
C GLY A 155 -13.19 -4.33 12.64
N ALA A 156 -14.28 -5.09 12.58
CA ALA A 156 -14.77 -5.86 13.73
C ALA A 156 -13.87 -7.08 14.02
N MET A 157 -13.30 -7.68 12.97
CA MET A 157 -12.30 -8.76 13.13
C MET A 157 -11.03 -8.24 13.76
N GLU A 158 -10.52 -7.10 13.29
CA GLU A 158 -9.34 -6.44 13.82
C GLU A 158 -9.52 -6.10 15.31
N ALA A 159 -10.64 -5.45 15.65
CA ALA A 159 -10.96 -5.11 17.04
C ALA A 159 -11.04 -6.35 17.92
N LYS A 160 -11.66 -7.44 17.43
CA LYS A 160 -11.74 -8.70 18.17
C LYS A 160 -10.36 -9.30 18.39
N GLN A 161 -9.51 -9.36 17.38
CA GLN A 161 -8.15 -9.90 17.51
C GLN A 161 -7.32 -9.09 18.50
N TRP A 162 -7.45 -7.75 18.48
CA TRP A 162 -6.79 -6.89 19.45
C TRP A 162 -7.25 -7.18 20.88
N ILE A 163 -8.57 -7.27 21.11
CA ILE A 163 -9.14 -7.61 22.43
C ILE A 163 -8.68 -9.01 22.88
N ASP A 164 -8.66 -9.98 21.99
CA ASP A 164 -8.20 -11.34 22.29
C ASP A 164 -6.73 -11.35 22.77
N CYS A 165 -5.86 -10.50 22.18
CA CYS A 165 -4.47 -10.36 22.65
C CYS A 165 -4.37 -9.67 24.02
N LEU A 166 -5.28 -8.76 24.34
CA LEU A 166 -5.31 -8.11 25.67
C LEU A 166 -5.80 -9.05 26.78
N ILE A 167 -6.66 -10.01 26.45
CA ILE A 167 -7.21 -10.97 27.41
C ILE A 167 -6.27 -12.16 27.61
N ASP A 168 -5.58 -12.56 26.56
CA ASP A 168 -4.74 -13.77 26.53
C ASP A 168 -3.31 -13.40 26.11
N GLU A 169 -2.43 -13.24 27.08
CA GLU A 169 -1.02 -12.86 26.90
C GLU A 169 -0.21 -13.88 26.04
N SER A 170 -0.75 -15.07 25.78
CA SER A 170 -0.11 -16.03 24.87
C SER A 170 -0.36 -15.74 23.39
N LYS A 171 -1.23 -14.79 23.08
CA LYS A 171 -1.55 -14.35 21.71
C LYS A 171 -0.77 -13.12 21.34
N ASP A 172 -0.17 -13.18 20.17
CA ASP A 172 0.46 -12.03 19.52
C ASP A 172 -0.53 -11.28 18.62
N PRO A 173 -0.44 -9.96 18.52
CA PRO A 173 -1.20 -9.20 17.53
C PRO A 173 -0.76 -9.61 16.11
N LEU A 174 -1.70 -9.59 15.18
CA LEU A 174 -1.45 -9.95 13.76
C LEU A 174 -0.38 -9.04 13.12
N VAL A 175 -0.42 -7.76 13.47
CA VAL A 175 0.59 -6.76 13.10
C VAL A 175 1.16 -6.17 14.37
N ARG A 176 2.49 -6.18 14.49
CA ARG A 176 3.21 -5.64 15.65
C ARG A 176 3.58 -4.17 15.41
N PRO A 177 3.66 -3.35 16.47
CA PRO A 177 4.06 -1.94 16.35
C PRO A 177 5.43 -1.76 15.65
N GLU A 178 6.36 -2.69 15.86
CA GLU A 178 7.68 -2.68 15.23
C GLU A 178 7.59 -2.83 13.70
N GLN A 179 6.61 -3.59 13.21
CA GLN A 179 6.33 -3.75 11.78
C GLN A 179 5.79 -2.45 11.18
N ALA A 180 4.82 -1.82 11.84
CA ALA A 180 4.30 -0.51 11.44
C ALA A 180 5.38 0.57 11.46
N TYR A 181 6.31 0.51 12.42
CA TYR A 181 7.45 1.42 12.48
C TYR A 181 8.36 1.29 11.25
N VAL A 182 8.62 0.06 10.78
CA VAL A 182 9.41 -0.15 9.55
C VAL A 182 8.71 0.44 8.32
N VAL A 183 7.39 0.32 8.22
CA VAL A 183 6.62 1.00 7.14
C VAL A 183 6.92 2.50 7.16
N THR A 184 6.76 3.15 8.31
CA THR A 184 7.04 4.58 8.47
C THR A 184 8.50 4.93 8.12
N GLN A 185 9.46 4.13 8.53
CA GLN A 185 10.88 4.34 8.20
C GLN A 185 11.14 4.31 6.69
N ILE A 186 10.51 3.38 5.96
CA ILE A 186 10.67 3.28 4.51
C ILE A 186 10.04 4.49 3.80
N LEU A 187 8.85 4.93 4.24
CA LEU A 187 8.21 6.12 3.67
C LEU A 187 9.06 7.39 3.90
N ASP A 188 9.56 7.58 5.11
CA ASP A 188 10.47 8.68 5.45
C ASP A 188 11.77 8.61 4.62
N ALA A 189 12.31 7.40 4.39
CA ALA A 189 13.49 7.20 3.55
C ALA A 189 13.24 7.57 2.08
N ILE A 190 12.01 7.41 1.55
CA ILE A 190 11.65 7.87 0.20
C ILE A 190 11.74 9.39 0.12
N TYR A 191 11.16 10.13 1.07
CA TYR A 191 11.27 11.60 1.12
C TYR A 191 12.73 12.05 1.26
N LYS A 192 13.50 11.43 2.16
CA LYS A 192 14.92 11.76 2.34
C LYS A 192 15.76 11.50 1.11
N SER A 193 15.51 10.38 0.42
CA SER A 193 16.20 10.03 -0.82
C SER A 193 15.94 11.07 -1.91
N ASP A 194 14.71 11.51 -2.07
CA ASP A 194 14.34 12.55 -3.03
C ASP A 194 15.03 13.89 -2.70
N ALA A 195 14.92 14.32 -1.45
CA ALA A 195 15.51 15.59 -0.99
C ALA A 195 17.04 15.65 -1.13
N GLU A 196 17.72 14.52 -0.94
CA GLU A 196 19.18 14.42 -1.05
C GLU A 196 19.65 14.04 -2.46
N GLY A 197 18.76 13.63 -3.35
CA GLY A 197 19.07 13.19 -4.71
C GLY A 197 19.95 11.93 -4.78
N LYS A 198 19.87 11.06 -3.76
CA LYS A 198 20.66 9.83 -3.65
C LYS A 198 19.91 8.73 -2.89
N GLU A 199 20.42 7.50 -2.95
CA GLU A 199 19.86 6.42 -2.16
C GLU A 199 20.01 6.69 -0.64
N PHE A 200 18.98 6.34 0.10
CA PHE A 200 19.02 6.25 1.56
C PHE A 200 19.41 4.82 1.96
N VAL A 201 20.36 4.65 2.90
CA VAL A 201 20.81 3.36 3.42
C VAL A 201 20.43 3.27 4.88
N PHE A 202 19.79 2.15 5.30
CA PHE A 202 19.34 1.90 6.67
C PHE A 202 20.47 1.48 7.61
#